data_71ba155d035925b4071a2a92270e1f0a
#
_entry.id   71ba155d035925b4071a2a92270e1f0a
#
_cell.length_a   1.000
_cell.length_b   1.000
_cell.length_c   1.000
_cell.angle_alpha   90.00
_cell.angle_beta   90.00
_cell.angle_gamma   90.00
#
_symmetry.space_group_name_H-M   'P 1'
#
loop_
_entity.id
_entity.type
_entity.pdbx_description
1 polymer ?
#
loop_
_entity_poly.entity_id
_entity_poly.type
_entity_poly.pdbx_seq_one_letter_code
_entity_poly.pdbx_strand_id
1 'polypeptide(L)'
;RRTDIAEPAPAGAAAWSSNSTESITLRCGVSLPLQYTTLSHTTDAAGSTWLRVVDATPGANLETWYSVNRHPAVAVTTTRAALGSHANPVDDLGESMSDLSTVAVNPHPAPLATLESAGTEDRCDALLSALPNTLGDFTRLDAASVTASGLPAASAAWTAEGQEPVVLRCGVAPAPGYAPGAQLQQVNDIPWFEDTTLANGTTSSTWFALDREAEIAVSMPQSAGNAVIVGISSAISEHLPRA
;
A
#
# COMPACT_ATOMS: atom_id res chain seq x y z
N ARG A 1 -30.25 -10.40 -1.36
CA ARG A 1 -31.11 -10.21 -2.52
C ARG A 1 -30.33 -9.51 -3.60
N ARG A 2 -30.32 -10.05 -4.84
CA ARG A 2 -29.72 -9.37 -5.99
C ARG A 2 -30.49 -8.07 -6.24
N THR A 3 -29.77 -6.98 -6.45
CA THR A 3 -30.31 -5.67 -6.80
C THR A 3 -29.87 -5.30 -8.22
N ASP A 4 -30.72 -4.60 -8.93
CA ASP A 4 -30.35 -4.04 -10.22
C ASP A 4 -29.34 -2.91 -9.99
N ILE A 5 -28.27 -2.95 -10.75
CA ILE A 5 -27.28 -1.87 -10.78
C ILE A 5 -27.90 -0.74 -11.61
N ALA A 6 -27.71 0.51 -11.17
CA ALA A 6 -28.20 1.67 -11.90
C ALA A 6 -27.82 1.63 -13.38
N GLU A 7 -28.75 1.89 -14.27
CA GLU A 7 -28.51 1.85 -15.71
C GLU A 7 -27.69 3.05 -16.20
N PRO A 8 -26.78 2.82 -17.18
CA PRO A 8 -26.42 1.53 -17.77
C PRO A 8 -25.45 0.76 -16.88
N ALA A 9 -25.85 -0.44 -16.46
CA ALA A 9 -24.93 -1.34 -15.77
C ALA A 9 -23.79 -1.74 -16.69
N PRO A 10 -22.51 -1.66 -16.29
CA PRO A 10 -21.41 -2.16 -17.10
C PRO A 10 -21.58 -3.66 -17.38
N ALA A 11 -21.28 -4.10 -18.59
CA ALA A 11 -21.26 -5.51 -18.92
C ALA A 11 -20.34 -6.28 -17.94
N GLY A 12 -20.75 -7.45 -17.46
CA GLY A 12 -19.98 -8.24 -16.51
C GLY A 12 -20.03 -7.73 -15.06
N ALA A 13 -21.06 -6.98 -14.68
CA ALA A 13 -21.28 -6.52 -13.32
C ALA A 13 -22.54 -7.14 -12.70
N ALA A 14 -22.49 -7.36 -11.37
CA ALA A 14 -23.64 -7.76 -10.56
C ALA A 14 -23.55 -7.13 -9.18
N ALA A 15 -24.71 -6.87 -8.55
CA ALA A 15 -24.77 -6.33 -7.21
C ALA A 15 -25.82 -7.04 -6.36
N TRP A 16 -25.53 -7.12 -5.07
CA TRP A 16 -26.43 -7.67 -4.04
C TRP A 16 -26.47 -6.70 -2.88
N SER A 17 -27.63 -6.50 -2.28
CA SER A 17 -27.73 -5.75 -1.04
C SER A 17 -28.78 -6.38 -0.12
N SER A 18 -28.55 -6.29 1.18
CA SER A 18 -29.51 -6.66 2.23
C SER A 18 -30.31 -5.43 2.68
N ASN A 19 -29.68 -4.28 2.68
CA ASN A 19 -30.24 -2.97 3.08
C ASN A 19 -29.45 -1.83 2.41
N SER A 20 -29.67 -0.58 2.80
CA SER A 20 -29.00 0.58 2.21
C SER A 20 -27.51 0.71 2.55
N THR A 21 -27.02 -0.02 3.54
CA THR A 21 -25.62 0.08 4.03
C THR A 21 -24.79 -1.16 3.76
N GLU A 22 -25.43 -2.28 3.41
CA GLU A 22 -24.76 -3.56 3.18
C GLU A 22 -24.88 -3.96 1.71
N SER A 23 -23.79 -3.92 0.99
CA SER A 23 -23.76 -4.26 -0.43
C SER A 23 -22.52 -5.02 -0.82
N ILE A 24 -22.68 -5.89 -1.81
CA ILE A 24 -21.59 -6.59 -2.48
C ILE A 24 -21.76 -6.33 -3.97
N THR A 25 -20.69 -5.89 -4.62
CA THR A 25 -20.66 -5.68 -6.06
C THR A 25 -19.54 -6.54 -6.66
N LEU A 26 -19.86 -7.29 -7.72
CA LEU A 26 -18.91 -8.06 -8.50
C LEU A 26 -18.76 -7.43 -9.87
N ARG A 27 -17.52 -7.31 -10.36
CA ARG A 27 -17.17 -6.84 -11.71
C ARG A 27 -16.14 -7.76 -12.33
N CYS A 28 -16.38 -8.18 -13.58
CA CYS A 28 -15.42 -8.91 -14.41
C CYS A 28 -14.74 -7.96 -15.40
N GLY A 29 -13.51 -8.27 -15.79
CA GLY A 29 -12.75 -7.49 -16.78
C GLY A 29 -12.22 -6.17 -16.21
N VAL A 30 -11.86 -6.15 -14.94
CA VAL A 30 -11.22 -5.01 -14.30
C VAL A 30 -9.72 -5.01 -14.53
N SER A 31 -9.11 -3.82 -14.50
CA SER A 31 -7.66 -3.69 -14.39
C SER A 31 -7.22 -3.92 -12.96
N LEU A 32 -6.04 -4.51 -12.74
CA LEU A 32 -5.47 -4.63 -11.41
C LEU A 32 -5.07 -3.24 -10.90
N PRO A 33 -5.22 -2.99 -9.60
CA PRO A 33 -4.89 -1.71 -9.02
C PRO A 33 -3.37 -1.50 -8.90
N LEU A 34 -2.94 -0.24 -8.91
CA LEU A 34 -1.52 0.14 -8.73
C LEU A 34 -0.97 -0.28 -7.36
N GLN A 35 -1.85 -0.53 -6.40
CA GLN A 35 -1.51 -1.07 -5.08
C GLN A 35 -1.02 -2.52 -5.12
N TYR A 36 -1.21 -3.25 -6.24
CA TYR A 36 -0.65 -4.59 -6.37
C TYR A 36 0.85 -4.52 -6.65
N THR A 37 1.64 -4.57 -5.60
CA THR A 37 3.11 -4.47 -5.62
C THR A 37 3.78 -5.75 -5.13
N THR A 38 5.10 -5.83 -5.27
CA THR A 38 5.90 -6.95 -4.73
C THR A 38 5.85 -7.08 -3.21
N LEU A 39 5.29 -6.10 -2.49
CA LEU A 39 5.05 -6.13 -1.06
C LEU A 39 3.60 -6.46 -0.68
N SER A 40 2.73 -6.67 -1.65
CA SER A 40 1.32 -6.92 -1.39
C SER A 40 1.09 -8.30 -0.76
N HIS A 41 0.29 -8.33 0.30
CA HIS A 41 -0.27 -9.55 0.83
C HIS A 41 -1.39 -10.06 -0.09
N THR A 42 -1.30 -11.33 -0.47
CA THR A 42 -2.36 -12.02 -1.21
C THR A 42 -2.85 -13.21 -0.43
N THR A 43 -4.11 -13.60 -0.65
CA THR A 43 -4.76 -14.73 -0.01
C THR A 43 -5.29 -15.68 -1.06
N ASP A 44 -5.05 -16.98 -0.90
CA ASP A 44 -5.64 -17.99 -1.75
C ASP A 44 -7.02 -18.39 -1.22
N ALA A 45 -8.04 -18.19 -2.05
CA ALA A 45 -9.42 -18.52 -1.75
C ALA A 45 -10.18 -18.83 -3.04
N ALA A 46 -11.17 -19.74 -2.97
CA ALA A 46 -12.00 -20.09 -4.10
C ALA A 46 -11.20 -20.48 -5.36
N GLY A 47 -10.06 -21.18 -5.19
CA GLY A 47 -9.18 -21.59 -6.28
C GLY A 47 -8.43 -20.46 -6.99
N SER A 48 -8.41 -19.27 -6.45
CA SER A 48 -7.76 -18.08 -7.02
C SER A 48 -6.94 -17.34 -5.97
N THR A 49 -5.95 -16.56 -6.43
CA THR A 49 -5.16 -15.67 -5.56
C THR A 49 -5.79 -14.27 -5.57
N TRP A 50 -6.05 -13.73 -4.40
CA TRP A 50 -6.75 -12.47 -4.21
C TRP A 50 -5.90 -11.43 -3.51
N LEU A 51 -5.94 -10.20 -4.03
CA LEU A 51 -5.45 -9.00 -3.38
C LEU A 51 -6.62 -8.29 -2.71
N ARG A 52 -6.55 -8.07 -1.41
CA ARG A 52 -7.50 -7.22 -0.67
C ARG A 52 -6.98 -5.80 -0.61
N VAL A 53 -7.83 -4.83 -0.93
CA VAL A 53 -7.54 -3.39 -0.83
C VAL A 53 -8.66 -2.75 0.00
N VAL A 54 -8.29 -2.17 1.12
CA VAL A 54 -9.21 -1.38 1.98
C VAL A 54 -9.20 0.05 1.50
N ASP A 55 -10.38 0.65 1.32
CA ASP A 55 -10.49 2.07 0.98
C ASP A 55 -10.01 2.92 2.17
N ALA A 56 -8.94 3.67 1.96
CA ALA A 56 -8.32 4.52 2.96
C ALA A 56 -9.11 5.82 3.21
N THR A 57 -10.15 6.10 2.44
CA THR A 57 -10.99 7.30 2.62
C THR A 57 -11.71 7.23 3.97
N PRO A 58 -11.58 8.24 4.83
CA PRO A 58 -12.25 8.25 6.11
C PRO A 58 -13.76 8.06 5.98
N GLY A 59 -14.30 7.03 6.63
CA GLY A 59 -15.74 6.72 6.61
C GLY A 59 -16.23 5.90 5.42
N ALA A 60 -15.38 5.57 4.44
CA ALA A 60 -15.80 4.78 3.28
C ALA A 60 -16.23 3.35 3.66
N ASN A 61 -15.57 2.72 4.63
CA ASN A 61 -15.87 1.36 5.09
C ASN A 61 -16.01 0.33 3.95
N LEU A 62 -15.30 0.58 2.83
CA LEU A 62 -15.28 -0.28 1.66
C LEU A 62 -13.99 -1.07 1.59
N GLU A 63 -14.08 -2.27 1.07
CA GLU A 63 -12.93 -3.05 0.67
C GLU A 63 -13.19 -3.74 -0.66
N THR A 64 -12.15 -3.91 -1.45
CA THR A 64 -12.21 -4.56 -2.75
C THR A 64 -11.19 -5.69 -2.83
N TRP A 65 -11.65 -6.84 -3.29
CA TRP A 65 -10.85 -8.04 -3.53
C TRP A 65 -10.66 -8.21 -5.02
N TYR A 66 -9.40 -8.26 -5.48
CA TYR A 66 -9.04 -8.43 -6.90
C TYR A 66 -8.43 -9.80 -7.12
N SER A 67 -8.95 -10.58 -8.08
CA SER A 67 -8.28 -11.80 -8.49
C SER A 67 -7.03 -11.47 -9.31
N VAL A 68 -5.83 -11.77 -8.77
CA VAL A 68 -4.56 -11.38 -9.40
C VAL A 68 -3.98 -12.46 -10.32
N ASN A 69 -4.60 -13.63 -10.38
CA ASN A 69 -4.15 -14.75 -11.20
C ASN A 69 -5.22 -15.28 -12.18
N ARG A 70 -6.25 -14.47 -12.48
CA ARG A 70 -7.33 -14.85 -13.40
C ARG A 70 -7.49 -13.86 -14.54
N HIS A 71 -7.92 -14.38 -15.71
CA HIS A 71 -8.26 -13.56 -16.87
C HIS A 71 -9.62 -13.97 -17.42
N PRO A 72 -10.57 -13.03 -17.58
CA PRO A 72 -10.50 -11.65 -17.11
C PRO A 72 -10.42 -11.55 -15.57
N ALA A 73 -9.74 -10.51 -15.06
CA ALA A 73 -9.67 -10.30 -13.62
C ALA A 73 -11.04 -9.91 -13.05
N VAL A 74 -11.31 -10.36 -11.84
CA VAL A 74 -12.57 -10.12 -11.13
C VAL A 74 -12.30 -9.25 -9.91
N ALA A 75 -13.16 -8.25 -9.68
CA ALA A 75 -13.17 -7.45 -8.46
C ALA A 75 -14.49 -7.66 -7.70
N VAL A 76 -14.38 -7.88 -6.39
CA VAL A 76 -15.51 -7.94 -5.45
C VAL A 76 -15.35 -6.79 -4.48
N THR A 77 -16.26 -5.81 -4.54
CA THR A 77 -16.28 -4.68 -3.58
C THR A 77 -17.41 -4.91 -2.59
N THR A 78 -17.11 -4.75 -1.32
CA THR A 78 -18.09 -4.93 -0.24
C THR A 78 -17.94 -3.85 0.82
N THR A 79 -19.02 -3.58 1.55
CA THR A 79 -18.94 -2.82 2.79
C THR A 79 -18.51 -3.75 3.92
N ARG A 80 -17.74 -3.27 4.86
CA ARG A 80 -17.31 -4.07 6.03
C ARG A 80 -18.52 -4.61 6.82
N ALA A 81 -19.62 -3.86 6.85
CA ALA A 81 -20.87 -4.30 7.48
C ALA A 81 -21.52 -5.47 6.76
N ALA A 82 -21.41 -5.56 5.43
CA ALA A 82 -21.99 -6.65 4.64
C ALA A 82 -21.26 -7.98 4.85
N LEU A 83 -20.01 -7.97 5.32
CA LEU A 83 -19.27 -9.19 5.63
C LEU A 83 -19.87 -9.93 6.85
N GLY A 84 -20.45 -9.20 7.83
CA GLY A 84 -21.02 -9.80 9.03
C GLY A 84 -20.06 -10.77 9.71
N SER A 85 -20.45 -12.04 9.79
CA SER A 85 -19.61 -13.14 10.29
C SER A 85 -18.74 -13.80 9.20
N HIS A 86 -18.88 -13.43 7.93
CA HIS A 86 -18.09 -13.97 6.82
C HIS A 86 -16.79 -13.16 6.70
N ALA A 87 -15.66 -13.82 6.99
CA ALA A 87 -14.35 -13.16 6.94
C ALA A 87 -13.90 -12.85 5.50
N ASN A 88 -14.48 -13.55 4.49
CA ASN A 88 -13.99 -13.50 3.11
C ASN A 88 -15.17 -13.52 2.12
N PRO A 89 -15.41 -12.42 1.38
CA PRO A 89 -16.54 -12.31 0.46
C PRO A 89 -16.38 -13.13 -0.83
N VAL A 90 -15.22 -13.74 -1.05
CA VAL A 90 -14.91 -14.48 -2.29
C VAL A 90 -15.00 -16.00 -2.15
N ASP A 91 -15.19 -16.53 -0.95
CA ASP A 91 -15.20 -17.98 -0.69
C ASP A 91 -16.23 -18.73 -1.54
N ASP A 92 -17.40 -18.15 -1.76
CA ASP A 92 -18.50 -18.78 -2.51
C ASP A 92 -18.33 -18.68 -4.04
N LEU A 93 -17.23 -18.09 -4.53
CA LEU A 93 -17.00 -17.87 -5.97
C LEU A 93 -16.28 -19.05 -6.66
N GLY A 94 -15.87 -20.08 -5.93
CA GLY A 94 -14.98 -21.14 -6.41
C GLY A 94 -15.39 -21.77 -7.74
N GLU A 95 -16.65 -22.14 -7.90
CA GLU A 95 -17.17 -22.74 -9.13
C GLU A 95 -17.08 -21.75 -10.30
N SER A 96 -17.52 -20.50 -10.11
CA SER A 96 -17.48 -19.46 -11.14
C SER A 96 -16.05 -19.04 -11.50
N MET A 97 -15.10 -19.09 -10.56
CA MET A 97 -13.70 -18.75 -10.81
C MET A 97 -12.97 -19.85 -11.58
N SER A 98 -13.42 -21.11 -11.49
CA SER A 98 -12.82 -22.24 -12.21
C SER A 98 -12.96 -22.14 -13.73
N ASP A 99 -13.97 -21.43 -14.21
CA ASP A 99 -14.21 -21.20 -15.64
C ASP A 99 -13.28 -20.15 -16.25
N LEU A 100 -12.58 -19.38 -15.43
CA LEU A 100 -11.66 -18.35 -15.88
C LEU A 100 -10.25 -18.90 -16.09
N SER A 101 -9.58 -18.41 -17.14
CA SER A 101 -8.20 -18.79 -17.43
C SER A 101 -7.26 -18.36 -16.31
N THR A 102 -6.33 -19.23 -15.90
CA THR A 102 -5.24 -18.87 -15.00
C THR A 102 -4.16 -18.14 -15.77
N VAL A 103 -3.69 -17.03 -15.23
CA VAL A 103 -2.62 -16.21 -15.82
C VAL A 103 -1.61 -15.84 -14.74
N ALA A 104 -0.34 -15.66 -15.13
CA ALA A 104 0.65 -15.05 -14.27
C ALA A 104 0.64 -13.54 -14.49
N VAL A 105 0.40 -12.76 -13.46
CA VAL A 105 0.48 -11.31 -13.50
C VAL A 105 1.58 -10.85 -12.55
N ASN A 106 2.56 -10.11 -13.09
CA ASN A 106 3.62 -9.56 -12.26
C ASN A 106 3.08 -8.35 -11.48
N PRO A 107 3.32 -8.29 -10.17
CA PRO A 107 3.04 -7.10 -9.38
C PRO A 107 3.91 -5.92 -9.83
N HIS A 108 3.48 -4.70 -9.54
CA HIS A 108 4.32 -3.51 -9.70
C HIS A 108 5.53 -3.58 -8.75
N PRO A 109 6.62 -2.86 -9.04
CA PRO A 109 7.71 -2.69 -8.09
C PRO A 109 7.22 -2.14 -6.75
N ALA A 110 7.92 -2.49 -5.68
CA ALA A 110 7.66 -1.88 -4.37
C ALA A 110 7.76 -0.34 -4.44
N PRO A 111 6.99 0.40 -3.62
CA PRO A 111 7.15 1.84 -3.51
C PRO A 111 8.61 2.23 -3.26
N LEU A 112 9.04 3.34 -3.82
CA LEU A 112 10.41 3.86 -3.74
C LEU A 112 11.52 2.98 -4.36
N ALA A 113 11.23 1.78 -4.88
CA ALA A 113 12.26 0.88 -5.42
C ALA A 113 13.11 1.52 -6.53
N THR A 114 12.53 2.45 -7.28
CA THR A 114 13.18 3.11 -8.43
C THR A 114 13.83 4.46 -8.10
N LEU A 115 13.76 4.95 -6.84
CA LEU A 115 14.47 6.16 -6.48
C LEU A 115 15.98 5.98 -6.65
N GLU A 116 16.65 7.02 -7.10
CA GLU A 116 18.09 7.01 -7.22
C GLU A 116 18.78 7.01 -5.84
N SER A 117 19.97 6.40 -5.77
CA SER A 117 20.84 6.42 -4.60
C SER A 117 21.71 7.68 -4.60
N ALA A 118 21.96 8.24 -3.40
CA ALA A 118 22.95 9.30 -3.21
C ALA A 118 24.35 8.72 -2.87
N GLY A 119 24.49 7.41 -2.68
CA GLY A 119 25.75 6.78 -2.27
C GLY A 119 26.10 7.01 -0.80
N THR A 120 25.10 7.25 0.06
CA THR A 120 25.25 7.48 1.51
C THR A 120 24.59 6.38 2.36
N GLU A 121 24.31 5.22 1.78
CA GLU A 121 23.62 4.10 2.44
C GLU A 121 24.39 3.54 3.62
N ASP A 122 25.72 3.64 3.62
CA ASP A 122 26.61 3.24 4.70
C ASP A 122 26.37 4.00 6.01
N ARG A 123 25.75 5.18 5.94
CA ARG A 123 25.36 6.00 7.10
C ARG A 123 24.05 5.55 7.75
N CYS A 124 23.35 4.63 7.13
CA CYS A 124 21.99 4.24 7.50
C CYS A 124 21.90 3.07 8.50
N ASP A 125 22.99 2.35 8.76
CA ASP A 125 22.97 1.09 9.53
C ASP A 125 22.41 1.25 10.95
N ALA A 126 22.82 2.32 11.65
CA ALA A 126 22.33 2.61 12.99
C ALA A 126 20.83 2.89 13.00
N LEU A 127 20.37 3.73 12.06
CA LEU A 127 18.95 4.02 11.89
C LEU A 127 18.16 2.74 11.58
N LEU A 128 18.58 1.98 10.56
CA LEU A 128 17.85 0.77 10.15
C LEU A 128 17.72 -0.25 11.27
N SER A 129 18.75 -0.36 12.12
CA SER A 129 18.74 -1.27 13.27
C SER A 129 17.78 -0.80 14.37
N ALA A 130 17.58 0.51 14.50
CA ALA A 130 16.75 1.14 15.53
C ALA A 130 15.30 1.36 15.10
N LEU A 131 14.97 1.16 13.81
CA LEU A 131 13.59 1.33 13.33
C LEU A 131 12.61 0.42 14.08
N PRO A 132 11.42 0.92 14.45
CA PRO A 132 10.45 0.17 15.23
C PRO A 132 9.91 -1.05 14.49
N ASN A 133 9.56 -2.10 15.24
CA ASN A 133 8.94 -3.30 14.69
C ASN A 133 7.49 -3.08 14.27
N THR A 134 6.84 -2.05 14.81
CA THR A 134 5.46 -1.70 14.47
C THR A 134 5.30 -0.21 14.27
N LEU A 135 4.48 0.19 13.32
CA LEU A 135 4.07 1.57 13.04
C LEU A 135 2.55 1.61 12.96
N GLY A 136 1.88 1.91 14.07
CA GLY A 136 0.43 1.70 14.18
C GLY A 136 0.08 0.23 13.96
N ASP A 137 -0.78 -0.04 12.97
CA ASP A 137 -1.22 -1.40 12.60
C ASP A 137 -0.23 -2.13 11.67
N PHE A 138 0.84 -1.47 11.24
CA PHE A 138 1.82 -2.03 10.33
C PHE A 138 2.93 -2.78 11.07
N THR A 139 3.26 -3.98 10.59
CA THR A 139 4.33 -4.82 11.13
C THR A 139 5.53 -4.82 10.17
N ARG A 140 6.72 -4.66 10.72
CA ARG A 140 7.97 -4.64 9.97
C ARG A 140 8.27 -6.00 9.35
N LEU A 141 8.67 -5.98 8.10
CA LEU A 141 9.19 -7.15 7.40
C LEU A 141 10.65 -7.42 7.79
N ASP A 142 11.03 -8.69 7.75
CA ASP A 142 12.43 -9.08 7.89
C ASP A 142 13.26 -8.67 6.65
N ALA A 143 14.58 -8.64 6.80
CA ALA A 143 15.48 -8.21 5.75
C ALA A 143 15.44 -9.12 4.49
N ALA A 144 15.14 -10.41 4.65
CA ALA A 144 15.04 -11.33 3.52
C ALA A 144 13.80 -11.01 2.67
N SER A 145 12.66 -10.75 3.33
CA SER A 145 11.42 -10.34 2.67
C SER A 145 11.56 -8.99 1.97
N VAL A 146 12.24 -8.02 2.60
CA VAL A 146 12.53 -6.72 1.98
C VAL A 146 13.39 -6.91 0.71
N THR A 147 14.44 -7.72 0.78
CA THR A 147 15.28 -8.01 -0.38
C THR A 147 14.51 -8.74 -1.49
N ALA A 148 13.70 -9.73 -1.13
CA ALA A 148 12.89 -10.49 -2.09
C ALA A 148 11.85 -9.61 -2.81
N SER A 149 11.41 -8.52 -2.21
CA SER A 149 10.50 -7.55 -2.86
C SER A 149 11.16 -6.68 -3.93
N GLY A 150 12.48 -6.76 -4.10
CA GLY A 150 13.24 -5.95 -5.05
C GLY A 150 13.61 -4.55 -4.53
N LEU A 151 13.42 -4.29 -3.24
CA LEU A 151 13.91 -3.05 -2.63
C LEU A 151 15.45 -3.08 -2.53
N PRO A 152 16.12 -1.95 -2.82
CA PRO A 152 17.56 -1.84 -2.66
C PRO A 152 18.02 -1.97 -1.19
N ALA A 153 19.33 -2.11 -1.00
CA ALA A 153 19.92 -2.00 0.34
C ALA A 153 19.52 -0.68 1.02
N ALA A 154 19.69 -0.63 2.34
CA ALA A 154 19.27 0.48 3.19
C ALA A 154 17.76 0.81 3.09
N SER A 155 16.93 -0.22 2.91
CA SER A 155 15.47 -0.12 2.92
C SER A 155 14.85 -0.87 4.09
N ALA A 156 13.69 -0.41 4.52
CA ALA A 156 12.81 -1.12 5.45
C ALA A 156 11.36 -1.02 4.97
N ALA A 157 10.56 -2.03 5.27
CA ALA A 157 9.16 -2.04 4.90
C ALA A 157 8.28 -2.58 6.04
N TRP A 158 7.08 -2.07 6.15
CA TRP A 158 6.04 -2.53 7.07
C TRP A 158 4.77 -2.77 6.27
N THR A 159 4.06 -3.82 6.62
CA THR A 159 2.81 -4.19 5.96
C THR A 159 1.67 -4.33 6.95
N ALA A 160 0.46 -4.06 6.50
CA ALA A 160 -0.79 -4.35 7.18
C ALA A 160 -1.77 -4.94 6.16
N GLU A 161 -2.64 -5.83 6.62
CA GLU A 161 -3.58 -6.51 5.73
C GLU A 161 -4.55 -5.54 5.06
N GLY A 162 -4.65 -5.61 3.74
CA GLY A 162 -5.53 -4.77 2.94
C GLY A 162 -5.08 -3.32 2.80
N GLN A 163 -3.92 -2.95 3.30
CA GLN A 163 -3.37 -1.59 3.18
C GLN A 163 -2.12 -1.56 2.28
N GLU A 164 -1.87 -0.41 1.69
CA GLU A 164 -0.60 -0.16 1.00
C GLU A 164 0.57 -0.20 2.00
N PRO A 165 1.74 -0.73 1.60
CA PRO A 165 2.87 -0.85 2.52
C PRO A 165 3.44 0.53 2.88
N VAL A 166 4.02 0.60 4.08
CA VAL A 166 4.95 1.66 4.43
C VAL A 166 6.35 1.23 4.01
N VAL A 167 7.04 2.05 3.23
CA VAL A 167 8.41 1.78 2.79
C VAL A 167 9.29 2.95 3.15
N LEU A 168 10.44 2.67 3.76
CA LEU A 168 11.51 3.63 4.01
C LEU A 168 12.73 3.26 3.17
N ARG A 169 13.35 4.26 2.53
CA ARG A 169 14.68 4.17 1.95
C ARG A 169 15.57 5.26 2.51
N CYS A 170 16.75 4.87 2.94
CA CYS A 170 17.79 5.78 3.41
C CYS A 170 18.94 5.85 2.38
N GLY A 171 19.58 6.99 2.25
CA GLY A 171 20.66 7.22 1.28
C GLY A 171 20.14 7.47 -0.15
N VAL A 172 18.93 7.98 -0.30
CA VAL A 172 18.35 8.34 -1.60
C VAL A 172 18.85 9.70 -2.08
N ALA A 173 18.76 9.92 -3.40
CA ALA A 173 18.99 11.26 -3.97
C ALA A 173 17.96 12.26 -3.42
N PRO A 174 18.29 13.58 -3.39
CA PRO A 174 17.37 14.61 -2.93
C PRO A 174 16.02 14.57 -3.64
N ALA A 175 14.97 14.96 -2.91
CA ALA A 175 13.61 15.00 -3.43
C ALA A 175 13.53 15.81 -4.73
N PRO A 176 13.08 15.22 -5.86
CA PRO A 176 13.07 15.91 -7.16
C PRO A 176 12.16 17.15 -7.19
N GLY A 177 11.10 17.16 -6.40
CA GLY A 177 10.18 18.29 -6.30
C GLY A 177 10.59 19.37 -5.28
N TYR A 178 11.68 19.16 -4.52
CA TYR A 178 12.08 20.13 -3.49
C TYR A 178 12.73 21.38 -4.11
N ALA A 179 12.21 22.53 -3.73
CA ALA A 179 12.74 23.83 -4.14
C ALA A 179 12.71 24.83 -2.98
N PRO A 180 13.53 25.89 -3.01
CA PRO A 180 13.50 26.95 -2.01
C PRO A 180 12.09 27.54 -1.85
N GLY A 181 11.60 27.62 -0.60
CA GLY A 181 10.25 28.07 -0.28
C GLY A 181 9.19 26.96 -0.28
N ALA A 182 9.58 25.69 -0.46
CA ALA A 182 8.68 24.55 -0.32
C ALA A 182 8.05 24.49 1.09
N GLN A 183 6.81 24.04 1.14
CA GLN A 183 6.10 23.83 2.42
C GLN A 183 6.70 22.62 3.14
N LEU A 184 7.07 22.79 4.40
CA LEU A 184 7.63 21.73 5.23
C LEU A 184 6.72 21.47 6.42
N GLN A 185 6.64 20.23 6.81
CA GLN A 185 5.99 19.80 8.06
C GLN A 185 7.08 19.44 9.07
N GLN A 186 7.07 20.07 10.23
CA GLN A 186 8.00 19.77 11.32
C GLN A 186 7.43 18.67 12.19
N VAL A 187 8.16 17.55 12.32
CA VAL A 187 7.82 16.47 13.26
C VAL A 187 9.07 16.16 14.10
N ASN A 188 8.98 16.34 15.40
CA ASN A 188 10.14 16.41 16.29
C ASN A 188 11.12 17.49 15.78
N ASP A 189 12.38 17.13 15.56
CA ASP A 189 13.41 18.00 14.99
C ASP A 189 13.67 17.76 13.49
N ILE A 190 12.78 17.00 12.83
CA ILE A 190 12.88 16.63 11.42
C ILE A 190 11.97 17.51 10.57
N PRO A 191 12.50 18.29 9.62
CA PRO A 191 11.71 18.91 8.57
C PRO A 191 11.36 17.89 7.50
N TRP A 192 10.06 17.67 7.25
CA TRP A 192 9.55 16.77 6.25
C TRP A 192 8.99 17.54 5.05
N PHE A 193 9.32 17.07 3.86
CA PHE A 193 8.81 17.54 2.58
C PHE A 193 7.98 16.47 1.90
N GLU A 194 6.72 16.76 1.58
CA GLU A 194 5.89 15.88 0.75
C GLU A 194 6.18 16.16 -0.73
N ASP A 195 6.71 15.17 -1.44
CA ASP A 195 6.97 15.29 -2.87
C ASP A 195 5.79 14.80 -3.69
N THR A 196 4.90 15.71 -4.05
CA THR A 196 3.72 15.42 -4.87
C THR A 196 4.05 15.10 -6.32
N THR A 197 5.28 15.37 -6.79
CA THR A 197 5.72 15.00 -8.15
C THR A 197 5.92 13.50 -8.29
N LEU A 198 6.06 12.78 -7.17
CA LEU A 198 6.18 11.33 -7.11
C LEU A 198 4.85 10.63 -6.91
N ALA A 199 3.73 11.36 -6.94
CA ALA A 199 2.40 10.76 -6.85
C ALA A 199 2.17 9.82 -8.03
N ASN A 200 1.81 8.57 -7.74
CA ASN A 200 1.68 7.49 -8.71
C ASN A 200 0.22 7.01 -8.91
N GLY A 201 -0.76 7.79 -8.41
CA GLY A 201 -2.17 7.44 -8.48
C GLY A 201 -2.65 6.42 -7.45
N THR A 202 -1.82 6.12 -6.43
CA THR A 202 -2.20 5.36 -5.23
C THR A 202 -2.70 6.29 -4.13
N THR A 203 -3.08 5.74 -2.97
CA THR A 203 -3.45 6.52 -1.78
C THR A 203 -2.26 6.84 -0.87
N SER A 204 -1.07 6.43 -1.26
CA SER A 204 0.18 6.70 -0.54
C SER A 204 0.84 8.00 -1.01
N SER A 205 1.40 8.73 -0.06
CA SER A 205 2.26 9.90 -0.31
C SER A 205 3.72 9.55 -0.09
N THR A 206 4.61 10.27 -0.80
CA THR A 206 6.06 10.16 -0.64
C THR A 206 6.59 11.37 0.12
N TRP A 207 7.27 11.13 1.22
CA TRP A 207 7.83 12.13 2.12
C TRP A 207 9.34 11.99 2.23
N PHE A 208 10.05 13.12 2.29
CA PHE A 208 11.49 13.17 2.49
C PHE A 208 11.82 13.86 3.82
N ALA A 209 12.65 13.19 4.64
CA ALA A 209 13.23 13.80 5.82
C ALA A 209 14.50 14.56 5.42
N LEU A 210 14.48 15.87 5.62
CA LEU A 210 15.57 16.76 5.23
C LEU A 210 16.54 17.03 6.40
N ASP A 211 17.68 17.68 6.10
CA ASP A 211 18.67 18.12 7.10
C ASP A 211 19.28 16.94 7.87
N ARG A 212 19.63 15.87 7.15
CA ARG A 212 20.32 14.68 7.70
C ARG A 212 21.51 14.29 6.84
N GLU A 213 22.51 13.61 7.44
CA GLU A 213 23.71 13.15 6.73
C GLU A 213 23.41 12.18 5.57
N ALA A 214 22.26 11.53 5.58
CA ALA A 214 21.72 10.77 4.49
C ALA A 214 20.25 11.13 4.29
N GLU A 215 19.84 11.39 3.06
CA GLU A 215 18.46 11.68 2.71
C GLU A 215 17.59 10.44 2.89
N ILE A 216 16.40 10.62 3.45
CA ILE A 216 15.45 9.53 3.70
C ILE A 216 14.17 9.81 2.95
N ALA A 217 13.70 8.83 2.18
CA ALA A 217 12.37 8.83 1.60
C ALA A 217 11.47 7.83 2.31
N VAL A 218 10.22 8.20 2.55
CA VAL A 218 9.17 7.33 3.12
C VAL A 218 7.93 7.40 2.25
N SER A 219 7.47 6.25 1.76
CA SER A 219 6.15 6.09 1.16
C SER A 219 5.21 5.52 2.21
N MET A 220 4.05 6.15 2.39
CA MET A 220 3.07 5.70 3.39
C MET A 220 1.65 6.05 2.96
N PRO A 221 0.65 5.21 3.27
CA PRO A 221 -0.74 5.52 3.02
C PRO A 221 -1.19 6.71 3.88
N GLN A 222 -1.97 7.61 3.30
CA GLN A 222 -2.43 8.83 3.96
C GLN A 222 -3.18 8.54 5.27
N SER A 223 -3.92 7.43 5.32
CA SER A 223 -4.65 7.00 6.53
C SER A 223 -3.76 6.70 7.74
N ALA A 224 -2.50 6.33 7.51
CA ALA A 224 -1.54 5.93 8.54
C ALA A 224 -0.53 7.04 8.90
N GLY A 225 -0.55 8.18 8.20
CA GLY A 225 0.51 9.19 8.19
C GLY A 225 1.02 9.61 9.56
N ASN A 226 0.15 9.94 10.51
CA ASN A 226 0.58 10.42 11.83
C ASN A 226 1.34 9.35 12.64
N ALA A 227 0.85 8.11 12.67
CA ALA A 227 1.51 7.05 13.42
C ALA A 227 2.88 6.71 12.83
N VAL A 228 2.96 6.68 11.50
CA VAL A 228 4.17 6.35 10.75
C VAL A 228 5.21 7.46 10.89
N ILE A 229 4.84 8.71 10.58
CA ILE A 229 5.81 9.81 10.53
C ILE A 229 6.41 10.10 11.91
N VAL A 230 5.62 10.02 12.98
CA VAL A 230 6.10 10.21 14.36
C VAL A 230 7.07 9.09 14.78
N GLY A 231 6.70 7.83 14.51
CA GLY A 231 7.54 6.68 14.88
C GLY A 231 8.88 6.68 14.14
N ILE A 232 8.88 7.00 12.84
CA ILE A 232 10.10 7.11 12.03
C ILE A 232 10.92 8.33 12.45
N SER A 233 10.30 9.50 12.68
CA SER A 233 11.00 10.71 13.13
C SER A 233 11.79 10.50 14.41
N SER A 234 11.26 9.77 15.38
CA SER A 234 11.97 9.47 16.62
C SER A 234 13.25 8.66 16.36
N ALA A 235 13.17 7.62 15.53
CA ALA A 235 14.34 6.82 15.17
C ALA A 235 15.38 7.65 14.38
N ILE A 236 14.95 8.49 13.44
CA ILE A 236 15.85 9.38 12.67
C ILE A 236 16.56 10.35 13.62
N SER A 237 15.82 11.00 14.52
CA SER A 237 16.35 11.99 15.47
C SER A 237 17.47 11.43 16.36
N GLU A 238 17.31 10.16 16.76
CA GLU A 238 18.24 9.50 17.69
C GLU A 238 19.44 8.84 16.98
N HIS A 239 19.28 8.38 15.74
CA HIS A 239 20.23 7.48 15.09
C HIS A 239 20.80 7.98 13.75
N LEU A 240 20.36 9.15 13.26
CA LEU A 240 20.92 9.76 12.07
C LEU A 240 21.25 11.24 12.33
N PRO A 241 22.54 11.62 12.38
CA PRO A 241 22.97 12.97 12.63
C PRO A 241 22.44 13.99 11.60
N ARG A 242 22.43 15.26 11.99
CA ARG A 242 22.18 16.36 11.05
C ARG A 242 23.35 16.53 10.09
N ALA A 243 23.04 17.03 8.88
CA ALA A 243 24.01 17.36 7.85
C ALA A 243 24.92 18.54 8.22
#